data_c6a4ea4b8fd72121729cb6bbaeb3c17f
#
_entry.id   c6a4ea4b8fd72121729cb6bbaeb3c17f
#
_cell.length_a   1.000
_cell.length_b   1.000
_cell.length_c   1.000
_cell.angle_alpha   90.00
_cell.angle_beta   90.00
_cell.angle_gamma   90.00
#
_symmetry.space_group_name_H-M   'P 1'
#
loop_
_entity.id
_entity.type
_entity.pdbx_description
1 polymer ?
#
loop_
_entity_poly.entity_id
_entity_poly.type
_entity_poly.pdbx_seq_one_letter_code
_entity_poly.pdbx_strand_id
1 'polypeptide(L)'
;MKTNTNTGETCMTLTSKAIRTLGSAAMLALMSQGAAAEGKLNLYNWGDYINPELIDAFSKEFGVEVTLDTYSTNEEMLARIQAGAAGYDLVWPSVHMHDIMQQLGLLQPANPNQMPGWENIDPAALRSQADPNGDYCMPYAWGAVGIFYNKKLIPELKSWDEFFAYANANPGKVTMLDDLRETLGVGLIMTGSSVNSRNPDEIAKAEAFIAEQVPNIGAFRYDVIPLVTSGDIAAGHYYVGAVLNVLQDPENLGYVIPAEGATMYQEDICMLASAPNVENAKLFMQFMMRPESAAKNAERLTNGTVNTAALDLLPENLRSNPSINPPAEVRAKLQIFEDLGKDLRLYTKAWDRIKTN
;
A
#
# COMPACT_ATOMS: atom_id res chain seq x y z
N MET A 1 36.16 102.52 2.62
CA MET A 1 35.18 103.14 1.73
C MET A 1 33.93 102.31 1.81
N LYS A 2 32.97 102.81 2.51
CA LYS A 2 31.55 102.83 2.16
C LYS A 2 30.90 101.45 1.83
N THR A 3 29.90 101.02 2.39
CA THR A 3 28.76 101.48 3.20
C THR A 3 27.71 100.39 3.10
N ASN A 4 27.17 100.09 4.24
CA ASN A 4 25.71 100.14 4.52
C ASN A 4 24.87 99.06 3.86
N THR A 5 24.02 98.48 4.48
CA THR A 5 22.99 98.61 5.57
C THR A 5 21.93 97.59 5.18
N ASN A 6 21.29 96.99 5.89
CA ASN A 6 20.37 97.17 7.01
C ASN A 6 19.26 96.08 6.94
N THR A 7 19.05 95.50 8.03
CA THR A 7 17.77 95.34 8.72
C THR A 7 16.67 94.52 8.12
N GLY A 8 16.20 93.66 8.98
CA GLY A 8 14.84 93.15 8.94
C GLY A 8 14.65 91.95 9.83
N GLU A 9 14.62 92.17 11.14
CA GLU A 9 13.97 91.25 12.08
C GLU A 9 12.52 91.08 11.72
N THR A 10 12.03 89.87 11.77
CA THR A 10 10.70 89.66 12.37
C THR A 10 10.61 88.20 12.88
N CYS A 11 10.59 88.16 14.16
CA CYS A 11 10.19 87.05 14.98
C CYS A 11 8.71 86.69 14.72
N MET A 12 8.42 85.47 14.48
CA MET A 12 7.11 84.94 14.85
C MET A 12 7.19 83.42 15.15
N THR A 13 7.03 83.15 16.41
CA THR A 13 6.63 81.90 17.03
C THR A 13 5.37 81.36 16.37
N LEU A 14 5.28 80.04 16.20
CA LEU A 14 4.19 79.25 16.74
C LEU A 14 4.08 77.91 16.10
N THR A 15 3.96 76.94 17.02
CA THR A 15 3.14 75.76 17.04
C THR A 15 3.67 74.48 16.37
N SER A 16 4.15 73.71 17.27
CA SER A 16 4.17 72.21 17.17
C SER A 16 2.86 71.65 16.60
N LYS A 17 2.93 71.12 15.42
CA LYS A 17 1.97 70.10 14.99
C LYS A 17 2.72 68.84 14.79
N ALA A 18 2.45 67.89 15.70
CA ALA A 18 2.84 66.54 15.61
C ALA A 18 2.34 65.94 14.28
N ILE A 19 3.24 65.69 13.37
CA ILE A 19 3.01 64.81 12.23
C ILE A 19 3.13 63.40 12.77
N ARG A 20 1.97 62.81 13.06
CA ARG A 20 1.86 61.37 13.24
C ARG A 20 2.20 60.72 11.90
N THR A 21 3.41 60.27 11.76
CA THR A 21 3.78 59.26 10.78
C THR A 21 3.05 57.97 11.13
N LEU A 22 1.94 57.72 10.44
CA LEU A 22 1.38 56.39 10.34
C LEU A 22 2.42 55.53 9.64
N GLY A 23 3.21 54.84 10.44
CA GLY A 23 3.96 53.68 9.96
C GLY A 23 2.97 52.63 9.50
N SER A 24 2.71 52.57 8.21
CA SER A 24 2.11 51.39 7.58
C SER A 24 3.07 50.26 7.79
N ALA A 25 2.85 49.52 8.90
CA ALA A 25 3.34 48.15 9.00
C ALA A 25 2.60 47.37 7.93
N ALA A 26 3.15 47.36 6.72
CA ALA A 26 2.87 46.36 5.74
C ALA A 26 3.39 45.03 6.35
N MET A 27 2.52 44.34 7.08
CA MET A 27 2.69 42.93 7.35
C MET A 27 2.77 42.28 5.97
N LEU A 28 3.98 42.05 5.49
CA LEU A 28 4.23 41.03 4.49
C LEU A 28 3.83 39.69 5.17
N ALA A 29 2.56 39.34 5.02
CA ALA A 29 2.19 37.96 5.03
C ALA A 29 2.97 37.34 3.87
N LEU A 30 4.12 36.75 4.17
CA LEU A 30 4.70 35.72 3.34
C LEU A 30 3.68 34.58 3.37
N MET A 31 2.67 34.67 2.51
CA MET A 31 2.03 33.50 1.98
C MET A 31 3.18 32.76 1.34
N SER A 32 3.61 31.65 1.99
CA SER A 32 4.29 30.61 1.31
C SER A 32 3.30 30.11 0.23
N GLN A 33 3.34 30.77 -0.92
CA GLN A 33 2.84 30.17 -2.14
C GLN A 33 3.72 28.95 -2.30
N GLY A 34 3.22 27.81 -1.78
CA GLY A 34 3.69 26.53 -2.25
C GLY A 34 3.70 26.66 -3.78
N ALA A 35 4.86 26.50 -4.39
CA ALA A 35 4.97 26.51 -5.83
C ALA A 35 3.89 25.55 -6.34
N ALA A 36 2.87 26.09 -6.99
CA ALA A 36 1.93 25.27 -7.70
C ALA A 36 2.77 24.48 -8.70
N ALA A 37 2.91 23.21 -8.51
CA ALA A 37 3.56 22.35 -9.47
C ALA A 37 2.62 22.30 -10.67
N GLU A 38 2.92 23.12 -11.68
CA GLU A 38 2.27 22.99 -12.99
C GLU A 38 2.92 21.82 -13.70
N GLY A 39 2.14 20.96 -14.36
CA GLY A 39 2.70 19.88 -15.15
C GLY A 39 1.91 18.58 -15.10
N LYS A 40 2.62 17.49 -15.27
CA LYS A 40 2.04 16.14 -15.38
C LYS A 40 2.57 15.25 -14.27
N LEU A 41 1.79 14.20 -13.98
CA LEU A 41 2.20 13.08 -13.14
C LEU A 41 1.60 11.81 -13.73
N ASN A 42 2.45 10.83 -14.01
CA ASN A 42 2.04 9.59 -14.64
C ASN A 42 2.24 8.44 -13.64
N LEU A 43 1.14 7.84 -13.22
CA LEU A 43 1.08 6.77 -12.25
C LEU A 43 0.93 5.42 -12.97
N TYR A 44 1.59 4.38 -12.47
CA TYR A 44 1.43 3.01 -12.93
C TYR A 44 1.19 2.11 -11.73
N ASN A 45 -0.08 1.73 -11.51
CA ASN A 45 -0.54 1.08 -10.28
C ASN A 45 -1.31 -0.22 -10.61
N TRP A 46 -1.65 -0.97 -9.59
CA TRP A 46 -2.61 -2.08 -9.69
C TRP A 46 -4.00 -1.55 -10.07
N GLY A 47 -4.81 -2.41 -10.70
CA GLY A 47 -6.21 -2.08 -10.96
C GLY A 47 -6.99 -1.83 -9.65
N ASP A 48 -7.81 -0.77 -9.62
CA ASP A 48 -8.64 -0.39 -8.47
C ASP A 48 -7.89 -0.24 -7.12
N TYR A 49 -6.61 0.12 -7.15
CA TYR A 49 -5.76 0.15 -5.97
C TYR A 49 -5.36 1.56 -5.50
N ILE A 50 -6.20 2.53 -5.78
CA ILE A 50 -6.13 3.89 -5.23
C ILE A 50 -7.54 4.49 -5.22
N ASN A 51 -7.84 5.34 -4.24
CA ASN A 51 -9.08 6.11 -4.26
C ASN A 51 -9.02 7.19 -5.36
N PRO A 52 -9.86 7.14 -6.41
CA PRO A 52 -9.81 8.11 -7.49
C PRO A 52 -10.08 9.55 -7.04
N GLU A 53 -10.85 9.76 -5.96
CA GLU A 53 -11.07 11.08 -5.40
C GLU A 53 -9.78 11.76 -4.89
N LEU A 54 -8.77 10.96 -4.51
CA LEU A 54 -7.46 11.50 -4.10
C LEU A 54 -6.66 11.99 -5.31
N ILE A 55 -6.79 11.34 -6.47
CA ILE A 55 -6.19 11.79 -7.72
C ILE A 55 -6.79 13.15 -8.12
N ASP A 56 -8.12 13.25 -8.07
CA ASP A 56 -8.84 14.48 -8.39
C ASP A 56 -8.49 15.60 -7.39
N ALA A 57 -8.41 15.29 -6.10
CA ALA A 57 -8.05 16.24 -5.05
C ALA A 57 -6.61 16.76 -5.24
N PHE A 58 -5.66 15.88 -5.54
CA PHE A 58 -4.29 16.25 -5.83
C PHE A 58 -4.20 17.15 -7.07
N SER A 59 -4.84 16.73 -8.16
CA SER A 59 -4.87 17.51 -9.42
C SER A 59 -5.43 18.90 -9.18
N LYS A 60 -6.51 19.00 -8.42
CA LYS A 60 -7.16 20.30 -8.11
C LYS A 60 -6.31 21.17 -7.19
N GLU A 61 -5.67 20.58 -6.16
CA GLU A 61 -4.88 21.34 -5.19
C GLU A 61 -3.60 21.90 -5.79
N PHE A 62 -2.92 21.09 -6.65
CA PHE A 62 -1.59 21.43 -7.15
C PHE A 62 -1.56 21.84 -8.63
N GLY A 63 -2.68 21.80 -9.33
CA GLY A 63 -2.72 22.15 -10.76
C GLY A 63 -2.00 21.13 -11.66
N VAL A 64 -1.83 19.89 -11.21
CA VAL A 64 -1.10 18.83 -11.90
C VAL A 64 -2.08 17.92 -12.64
N GLU A 65 -1.86 17.69 -13.95
CA GLU A 65 -2.59 16.67 -14.72
C GLU A 65 -2.06 15.27 -14.35
N VAL A 66 -2.93 14.42 -13.79
CA VAL A 66 -2.55 13.06 -13.39
C VAL A 66 -3.09 12.04 -14.38
N THR A 67 -2.22 11.15 -14.86
CA THR A 67 -2.58 9.98 -15.67
C THR A 67 -2.35 8.72 -14.84
N LEU A 68 -3.29 7.78 -14.88
CA LEU A 68 -3.20 6.49 -14.21
C LEU A 68 -3.34 5.36 -15.22
N ASP A 69 -2.28 4.58 -15.40
CA ASP A 69 -2.29 3.29 -16.07
C ASP A 69 -2.24 2.17 -15.04
N THR A 70 -2.75 0.99 -15.38
CA THR A 70 -2.84 -0.14 -14.46
C THR A 70 -2.15 -1.39 -14.98
N TYR A 71 -1.79 -2.29 -14.05
CA TYR A 71 -1.27 -3.63 -14.31
C TYR A 71 -1.94 -4.65 -13.39
N SER A 72 -1.78 -5.93 -13.72
CA SER A 72 -2.39 -7.04 -12.99
C SER A 72 -1.40 -7.89 -12.21
N THR A 73 -0.10 -7.87 -12.57
CA THR A 73 0.95 -8.63 -11.90
C THR A 73 2.25 -7.82 -11.79
N ASN A 74 3.08 -8.14 -10.78
CA ASN A 74 4.41 -7.56 -10.63
C ASN A 74 5.29 -7.84 -11.86
N GLU A 75 5.16 -9.03 -12.46
CA GLU A 75 5.94 -9.46 -13.63
C GLU A 75 5.56 -8.66 -14.88
N GLU A 76 4.26 -8.40 -15.08
CA GLU A 76 3.78 -7.53 -16.16
C GLU A 76 4.36 -6.12 -16.02
N MET A 77 4.25 -5.55 -14.81
CA MET A 77 4.78 -4.23 -14.49
C MET A 77 6.29 -4.17 -14.74
N LEU A 78 7.06 -5.12 -14.20
CA LEU A 78 8.52 -5.19 -14.36
C LEU A 78 8.91 -5.32 -15.84
N ALA A 79 8.28 -6.23 -16.59
CA ALA A 79 8.56 -6.44 -17.99
C ALA A 79 8.31 -5.18 -18.83
N ARG A 80 7.22 -4.46 -18.55
CA ARG A 80 6.89 -3.20 -19.24
C ARG A 80 7.91 -2.10 -18.95
N ILE A 81 8.35 -1.97 -17.69
CA ILE A 81 9.38 -0.98 -17.31
C ILE A 81 10.73 -1.34 -17.94
N GLN A 82 11.15 -2.61 -17.90
CA GLN A 82 12.39 -3.08 -18.53
C GLN A 82 12.41 -2.94 -20.04
N ALA A 83 11.25 -3.06 -20.70
CA ALA A 83 11.11 -2.82 -22.13
C ALA A 83 11.27 -1.33 -22.50
N GLY A 84 11.51 -0.45 -21.52
CA GLY A 84 11.70 0.98 -21.76
C GLY A 84 10.39 1.75 -21.92
N ALA A 85 9.29 1.28 -21.32
CA ALA A 85 8.06 2.07 -21.23
C ALA A 85 8.37 3.37 -20.50
N ALA A 86 8.63 4.41 -21.29
CA ALA A 86 8.99 5.73 -20.82
C ALA A 86 7.73 6.49 -20.40
N GLY A 87 7.90 7.36 -19.40
CA GLY A 87 6.90 8.36 -19.07
C GLY A 87 6.17 8.13 -17.76
N TYR A 88 6.31 6.99 -17.09
CA TYR A 88 5.80 6.81 -15.73
C TYR A 88 6.73 7.43 -14.69
N ASP A 89 6.13 8.02 -13.65
CA ASP A 89 6.83 8.65 -12.54
C ASP A 89 6.85 7.74 -11.31
N LEU A 90 5.69 7.24 -10.93
CA LEU A 90 5.50 6.40 -9.74
C LEU A 90 4.92 5.04 -10.11
N VAL A 91 5.34 4.03 -9.36
CA VAL A 91 4.90 2.64 -9.48
C VAL A 91 4.65 2.05 -8.08
N TRP A 92 3.78 1.03 -7.98
CA TRP A 92 3.38 0.38 -6.71
C TRP A 92 3.82 -1.09 -6.64
N PRO A 93 5.12 -1.40 -6.59
CA PRO A 93 5.57 -2.80 -6.46
C PRO A 93 5.22 -3.36 -5.08
N SER A 94 4.96 -4.67 -5.03
CA SER A 94 5.02 -5.39 -3.76
C SER A 94 6.44 -5.34 -3.19
N VAL A 95 6.60 -5.44 -1.87
CA VAL A 95 7.90 -5.26 -1.19
C VAL A 95 9.02 -6.09 -1.80
N HIS A 96 8.80 -7.38 -2.12
CA HIS A 96 9.83 -8.21 -2.74
C HIS A 96 10.19 -7.73 -4.17
N MET A 97 9.22 -7.17 -4.90
CA MET A 97 9.48 -6.59 -6.22
C MET A 97 10.16 -5.23 -6.13
N HIS A 98 9.88 -4.45 -5.08
CA HIS A 98 10.66 -3.25 -4.74
C HIS A 98 12.15 -3.60 -4.61
N ASP A 99 12.49 -4.63 -3.82
CA ASP A 99 13.87 -5.09 -3.65
C ASP A 99 14.52 -5.47 -5.00
N ILE A 100 13.80 -6.21 -5.84
CA ILE A 100 14.27 -6.60 -7.19
C ILE A 100 14.49 -5.37 -8.07
N MET A 101 13.52 -4.45 -8.13
CA MET A 101 13.61 -3.26 -8.97
C MET A 101 14.75 -2.32 -8.54
N GLN A 102 15.00 -2.21 -7.24
CA GLN A 102 16.13 -1.42 -6.72
C GLN A 102 17.46 -2.06 -7.12
N GLN A 103 17.61 -3.38 -6.99
CA GLN A 103 18.80 -4.12 -7.42
C GLN A 103 19.07 -3.98 -8.93
N LEU A 104 18.02 -3.90 -9.73
CA LEU A 104 18.10 -3.69 -11.19
C LEU A 104 18.34 -2.22 -11.58
N GLY A 105 18.42 -1.30 -10.63
CA GLY A 105 18.61 0.13 -10.89
C GLY A 105 17.44 0.81 -11.59
N LEU A 106 16.22 0.25 -11.46
CA LEU A 106 14.99 0.79 -12.04
C LEU A 106 14.32 1.85 -11.18
N LEU A 107 14.75 2.00 -9.93
CA LEU A 107 14.26 2.99 -8.98
C LEU A 107 15.31 4.06 -8.70
N GLN A 108 14.87 5.27 -8.36
CA GLN A 108 15.72 6.33 -7.84
C GLN A 108 15.27 6.76 -6.45
N PRO A 109 16.20 7.26 -5.59
CA PRO A 109 15.82 7.74 -4.26
C PRO A 109 14.83 8.90 -4.34
N ALA A 110 13.63 8.70 -3.78
CA ALA A 110 12.65 9.76 -3.59
C ALA A 110 12.89 10.50 -2.27
N ASN A 111 13.57 9.85 -1.31
CA ASN A 111 13.81 10.27 0.07
C ASN A 111 12.51 10.61 0.82
N PRO A 112 11.47 9.75 0.79
CA PRO A 112 10.22 10.03 1.49
C PRO A 112 10.43 10.14 3.00
N ASN A 113 11.45 9.48 3.56
CA ASN A 113 11.86 9.58 4.97
C ASN A 113 12.31 10.99 5.41
N GLN A 114 12.53 11.90 4.46
CA GLN A 114 12.86 13.30 4.72
C GLN A 114 11.68 14.25 4.44
N MET A 115 10.55 13.71 4.00
CA MET A 115 9.35 14.51 3.66
C MET A 115 8.45 14.71 4.88
N PRO A 116 7.75 15.85 4.97
CA PRO A 116 6.67 16.05 5.94
C PRO A 116 5.62 14.94 5.84
N GLY A 117 5.20 14.40 6.99
CA GLY A 117 4.24 13.30 7.07
C GLY A 117 4.89 11.94 7.25
N TRP A 118 6.19 11.80 7.06
CA TRP A 118 6.90 10.53 7.31
C TRP A 118 6.80 10.06 8.75
N GLU A 119 6.72 10.97 9.70
CA GLU A 119 6.52 10.68 11.12
C GLU A 119 5.25 9.90 11.42
N ASN A 120 4.29 9.88 10.48
CA ASN A 120 3.06 9.10 10.58
C ASN A 120 3.18 7.67 10.04
N ILE A 121 4.28 7.34 9.36
CA ILE A 121 4.49 5.99 8.80
C ILE A 121 4.90 5.05 9.93
N ASP A 122 4.18 3.93 10.06
CA ASP A 122 4.50 2.86 11.00
C ASP A 122 5.91 2.30 10.70
N PRO A 123 6.88 2.40 11.61
CA PRO A 123 8.21 1.82 11.40
C PRO A 123 8.16 0.31 11.08
N ALA A 124 7.13 -0.41 11.53
CA ALA A 124 6.93 -1.82 11.19
C ALA A 124 6.52 -2.05 9.72
N ALA A 125 6.21 -0.99 8.97
CA ALA A 125 5.94 -1.05 7.54
C ALA A 125 7.22 -0.94 6.67
N LEU A 126 8.38 -0.65 7.26
CA LEU A 126 9.67 -0.69 6.56
C LEU A 126 10.13 -2.15 6.42
N ARG A 127 9.67 -2.83 5.39
CA ARG A 127 9.83 -4.28 5.19
C ARG A 127 10.77 -4.64 4.05
N SER A 128 11.14 -3.68 3.20
CA SER A 128 12.15 -3.88 2.14
C SER A 128 13.51 -4.14 2.77
N GLN A 129 14.18 -5.19 2.31
CA GLN A 129 15.54 -5.50 2.72
C GLN A 129 16.56 -4.59 2.02
N ALA A 130 16.25 -4.14 0.81
CA ALA A 130 17.09 -3.25 0.03
C ALA A 130 16.95 -1.78 0.46
N ASP A 131 15.82 -1.41 1.09
CA ASP A 131 15.50 -0.05 1.54
C ASP A 131 15.01 0.00 3.00
N PRO A 132 15.85 -0.40 3.98
CA PRO A 132 15.43 -0.49 5.38
C PRO A 132 15.12 0.86 6.03
N ASN A 133 15.53 1.97 5.41
CA ASN A 133 15.35 3.33 5.92
C ASN A 133 14.23 4.11 5.21
N GLY A 134 13.69 3.60 4.10
CA GLY A 134 12.74 4.32 3.27
C GLY A 134 13.37 5.48 2.49
N ASP A 135 14.58 5.28 1.96
CA ASP A 135 15.25 6.28 1.13
C ASP A 135 14.69 6.28 -0.31
N TYR A 136 14.24 5.12 -0.81
CA TYR A 136 13.74 4.94 -2.17
C TYR A 136 12.23 5.04 -2.27
N CYS A 137 11.51 4.30 -1.44
CA CYS A 137 10.07 4.11 -1.55
C CYS A 137 9.34 4.44 -0.25
N MET A 138 8.07 4.76 -0.39
CA MET A 138 7.16 5.00 0.72
C MET A 138 6.23 3.79 0.89
N PRO A 139 6.16 3.16 2.07
CA PRO A 139 5.12 2.17 2.35
C PRO A 139 3.72 2.73 2.07
N TYR A 140 2.83 1.92 1.48
CA TYR A 140 1.54 2.40 1.01
C TYR A 140 0.34 1.77 1.71
N ALA A 141 0.14 0.48 1.49
CA ALA A 141 -0.98 -0.27 2.04
C ALA A 141 -0.57 -1.73 2.23
N TRP A 142 -1.27 -2.44 3.12
CA TRP A 142 -1.01 -3.85 3.39
C TRP A 142 -2.30 -4.61 3.67
N GLY A 143 -2.25 -5.93 3.54
CA GLY A 143 -3.36 -6.79 3.90
C GLY A 143 -2.93 -8.24 4.08
N ALA A 144 -3.77 -9.03 4.75
CA ALA A 144 -3.57 -10.45 4.90
C ALA A 144 -4.17 -11.24 3.73
N VAL A 145 -3.62 -12.42 3.48
CA VAL A 145 -4.20 -13.40 2.56
C VAL A 145 -4.69 -14.57 3.39
N GLY A 146 -5.97 -14.58 3.66
CA GLY A 146 -6.62 -15.51 4.58
C GLY A 146 -7.79 -16.26 3.92
N ILE A 147 -8.84 -16.49 4.66
CA ILE A 147 -9.96 -17.31 4.21
C ILE A 147 -11.25 -16.47 4.14
N PHE A 148 -11.82 -16.39 2.95
CA PHE A 148 -13.17 -15.91 2.71
C PHE A 148 -14.15 -17.06 2.74
N TYR A 149 -15.27 -16.95 3.48
CA TYR A 149 -16.18 -18.07 3.64
C TYR A 149 -17.65 -17.65 3.78
N ASN A 150 -18.54 -18.60 3.46
CA ASN A 150 -20.00 -18.47 3.58
C ASN A 150 -20.46 -19.04 4.92
N LYS A 151 -20.94 -18.21 5.82
CA LYS A 151 -21.37 -18.57 7.18
C LYS A 151 -22.60 -19.49 7.22
N LYS A 152 -23.39 -19.53 6.15
CA LYS A 152 -24.51 -20.46 6.02
C LYS A 152 -24.04 -21.92 5.85
N LEU A 153 -22.85 -22.09 5.29
CA LEU A 153 -22.25 -23.40 5.03
C LEU A 153 -21.24 -23.77 6.11
N ILE A 154 -20.45 -22.80 6.57
CA ILE A 154 -19.50 -22.92 7.66
C ILE A 154 -19.82 -21.81 8.67
N PRO A 155 -20.56 -22.07 9.77
CA PRO A 155 -21.00 -21.02 10.69
C PRO A 155 -19.85 -20.19 11.29
N GLU A 156 -18.72 -20.84 11.57
CA GLU A 156 -17.52 -20.21 12.07
C GLU A 156 -16.29 -20.92 11.50
N LEU A 157 -15.29 -20.16 11.08
CA LEU A 157 -14.01 -20.66 10.59
C LEU A 157 -12.89 -19.81 11.22
N LYS A 158 -11.86 -20.46 11.80
CA LYS A 158 -10.80 -19.79 12.55
C LYS A 158 -9.38 -20.15 12.13
N SER A 159 -9.21 -21.24 11.38
CA SER A 159 -7.90 -21.85 11.17
C SER A 159 -7.79 -22.55 9.82
N TRP A 160 -6.57 -22.77 9.36
CA TRP A 160 -6.31 -23.63 8.22
C TRP A 160 -6.71 -25.08 8.49
N ASP A 161 -6.49 -25.57 9.72
CA ASP A 161 -6.92 -26.93 10.12
C ASP A 161 -8.43 -27.10 9.91
N GLU A 162 -9.25 -26.15 10.34
CA GLU A 162 -10.71 -26.20 10.13
C GLU A 162 -11.08 -26.10 8.65
N PHE A 163 -10.36 -25.28 7.87
CA PHE A 163 -10.57 -25.16 6.42
C PHE A 163 -10.31 -26.50 5.71
N PHE A 164 -9.18 -27.15 5.99
CA PHE A 164 -8.86 -28.44 5.37
C PHE A 164 -9.73 -29.57 5.91
N ALA A 165 -10.11 -29.55 7.20
CA ALA A 165 -11.06 -30.50 7.75
C ALA A 165 -12.42 -30.41 7.05
N TYR A 166 -12.90 -29.20 6.76
CA TYR A 166 -14.11 -29.00 5.99
C TYR A 166 -13.96 -29.50 4.55
N ALA A 167 -12.83 -29.20 3.90
CA ALA A 167 -12.53 -29.71 2.55
C ALA A 167 -12.59 -31.24 2.49
N ASN A 168 -11.97 -31.91 3.47
CA ASN A 168 -11.93 -33.37 3.56
C ASN A 168 -13.34 -33.97 3.74
N ALA A 169 -14.20 -33.28 4.51
CA ALA A 169 -15.59 -33.73 4.69
C ALA A 169 -16.50 -33.39 3.50
N ASN A 170 -16.14 -32.39 2.70
CA ASN A 170 -16.93 -31.86 1.59
C ASN A 170 -16.03 -31.60 0.36
N PRO A 171 -15.54 -32.66 -0.31
CA PRO A 171 -14.63 -32.51 -1.44
C PRO A 171 -15.18 -31.59 -2.54
N GLY A 172 -14.32 -30.69 -3.05
CA GLY A 172 -14.69 -29.74 -4.10
C GLY A 172 -15.41 -28.48 -3.61
N LYS A 173 -15.63 -28.32 -2.29
CA LYS A 173 -16.35 -27.17 -1.72
C LYS A 173 -15.46 -26.05 -1.19
N VAL A 174 -14.15 -26.17 -1.32
CA VAL A 174 -13.18 -25.12 -1.02
C VAL A 174 -12.25 -24.88 -2.19
N THR A 175 -11.65 -23.68 -2.25
CA THR A 175 -10.65 -23.31 -3.28
C THR A 175 -9.44 -22.68 -2.65
N MET A 176 -8.29 -22.80 -3.30
CA MET A 176 -7.09 -22.05 -2.99
C MET A 176 -6.68 -21.15 -4.16
N LEU A 177 -5.82 -20.16 -3.90
CA LEU A 177 -5.30 -19.28 -4.94
C LEU A 177 -4.47 -20.07 -5.96
N ASP A 178 -4.61 -19.76 -7.24
CA ASP A 178 -3.72 -20.24 -8.30
C ASP A 178 -2.42 -19.42 -8.32
N ASP A 179 -1.78 -19.37 -7.16
CA ASP A 179 -0.54 -18.65 -6.91
C ASP A 179 0.44 -19.55 -6.16
N LEU A 180 1.62 -19.70 -6.74
CA LEU A 180 2.63 -20.61 -6.20
C LEU A 180 3.15 -20.19 -4.82
N ARG A 181 3.33 -18.88 -4.60
CA ARG A 181 3.88 -18.36 -3.33
C ARG A 181 2.81 -18.38 -2.24
N GLU A 182 1.58 -18.00 -2.58
CA GLU A 182 0.46 -18.00 -1.65
C GLU A 182 0.10 -19.42 -1.21
N THR A 183 -0.12 -20.34 -2.15
CA THR A 183 -0.55 -21.71 -1.82
C THR A 183 0.55 -22.51 -1.15
N LEU A 184 1.80 -22.47 -1.64
CA LEU A 184 2.92 -23.10 -0.92
C LEU A 184 3.23 -22.41 0.39
N GLY A 185 2.96 -21.10 0.50
CA GLY A 185 3.06 -20.33 1.73
C GLY A 185 2.17 -20.90 2.84
N VAL A 186 0.92 -21.27 2.51
CA VAL A 186 0.05 -22.00 3.46
C VAL A 186 0.68 -23.32 3.86
N GLY A 187 1.19 -24.10 2.93
CA GLY A 187 1.87 -25.37 3.24
C GLY A 187 3.09 -25.20 4.15
N LEU A 188 3.89 -24.16 3.94
CA LEU A 188 5.03 -23.82 4.79
C LEU A 188 4.59 -23.41 6.20
N ILE A 189 3.56 -22.57 6.33
CA ILE A 189 2.98 -22.19 7.63
C ILE A 189 2.49 -23.44 8.38
N MET A 190 1.73 -24.30 7.71
CA MET A 190 1.17 -25.53 8.31
C MET A 190 2.24 -26.53 8.72
N THR A 191 3.40 -26.51 8.09
CA THR A 191 4.55 -27.36 8.44
C THR A 191 5.55 -26.67 9.37
N GLY A 192 5.23 -25.46 9.88
CA GLY A 192 6.04 -24.72 10.85
C GLY A 192 7.28 -24.06 10.27
N SER A 193 7.29 -23.80 8.95
CA SER A 193 8.40 -23.21 8.22
C SER A 193 8.09 -21.77 7.78
N SER A 194 9.13 -20.99 7.48
CA SER A 194 8.97 -19.65 6.88
C SER A 194 8.47 -19.74 5.45
N VAL A 195 7.56 -18.82 5.05
CA VAL A 195 7.11 -18.69 3.65
C VAL A 195 8.26 -18.29 2.70
N ASN A 196 9.39 -17.88 3.25
CA ASN A 196 10.62 -17.54 2.53
C ASN A 196 11.71 -18.60 2.65
N SER A 197 11.36 -19.82 3.09
CA SER A 197 12.32 -20.89 3.24
C SER A 197 13.08 -21.17 1.93
N ARG A 198 14.41 -21.32 2.05
CA ARG A 198 15.31 -21.71 0.97
C ARG A 198 15.80 -23.15 1.16
N ASN A 199 15.25 -23.83 2.18
CA ASN A 199 15.57 -25.22 2.50
C ASN A 199 14.71 -26.16 1.65
N PRO A 200 15.31 -26.99 0.77
CA PRO A 200 14.57 -27.93 -0.07
C PRO A 200 13.70 -28.91 0.71
N ASP A 201 14.12 -29.33 1.91
CA ASP A 201 13.36 -30.32 2.72
C ASP A 201 12.10 -29.69 3.33
N GLU A 202 12.15 -28.40 3.71
CA GLU A 202 10.98 -27.66 4.19
C GLU A 202 9.98 -27.43 3.06
N ILE A 203 10.47 -27.05 1.88
CA ILE A 203 9.64 -26.87 0.68
C ILE A 203 9.00 -28.21 0.27
N ALA A 204 9.75 -29.33 0.34
CA ALA A 204 9.20 -30.66 0.04
C ALA A 204 8.12 -31.09 1.05
N LYS A 205 8.25 -30.76 2.34
CA LYS A 205 7.19 -31.00 3.34
C LYS A 205 5.93 -30.18 3.05
N ALA A 206 6.10 -28.90 2.71
CA ALA A 206 4.99 -28.02 2.34
C ALA A 206 4.29 -28.51 1.06
N GLU A 207 5.05 -28.94 0.05
CA GLU A 207 4.54 -29.55 -1.17
C GLU A 207 3.71 -30.81 -0.86
N ALA A 208 4.25 -31.71 -0.04
CA ALA A 208 3.56 -32.96 0.35
C ALA A 208 2.25 -32.64 1.10
N PHE A 209 2.28 -31.67 2.02
CA PHE A 209 1.09 -31.22 2.74
C PHE A 209 0.00 -30.73 1.79
N ILE A 210 0.33 -29.83 0.85
CA ILE A 210 -0.65 -29.32 -0.13
C ILE A 210 -1.12 -30.42 -1.07
N ALA A 211 -0.21 -31.27 -1.58
CA ALA A 211 -0.55 -32.38 -2.48
C ALA A 211 -1.57 -33.35 -1.87
N GLU A 212 -1.48 -33.61 -0.56
CA GLU A 212 -2.46 -34.42 0.19
C GLU A 212 -3.87 -33.79 0.18
N GLN A 213 -3.95 -32.44 0.13
CA GLN A 213 -5.23 -31.71 0.13
C GLN A 213 -5.85 -31.59 -1.27
N VAL A 214 -5.06 -31.69 -2.34
CA VAL A 214 -5.51 -31.49 -3.75
C VAL A 214 -6.78 -32.26 -4.09
N PRO A 215 -6.96 -33.56 -3.72
CA PRO A 215 -8.17 -34.31 -4.04
C PRO A 215 -9.46 -33.71 -3.46
N ASN A 216 -9.35 -32.89 -2.42
CA ASN A 216 -10.47 -32.31 -1.69
C ASN A 216 -10.67 -30.82 -2.02
N ILE A 217 -9.67 -30.17 -2.64
CA ILE A 217 -9.77 -28.80 -3.13
C ILE A 217 -10.49 -28.81 -4.47
N GLY A 218 -11.50 -27.93 -4.64
CA GLY A 218 -12.29 -27.86 -5.88
C GLY A 218 -11.48 -27.32 -7.06
N ALA A 219 -10.63 -26.32 -6.81
CA ALA A 219 -9.74 -25.75 -7.80
C ALA A 219 -8.70 -24.80 -7.17
N PHE A 220 -7.61 -24.55 -7.90
CA PHE A 220 -6.76 -23.38 -7.72
C PHE A 220 -7.27 -22.29 -8.66
N ARG A 221 -7.66 -21.10 -8.12
CA ARG A 221 -8.33 -20.07 -8.90
C ARG A 221 -8.33 -18.69 -8.23
N TYR A 222 -8.58 -17.64 -9.04
CA TYR A 222 -8.71 -16.26 -8.56
C TYR A 222 -10.16 -15.76 -8.48
N ASP A 223 -11.12 -16.36 -9.18
CA ASP A 223 -12.51 -15.94 -9.21
C ASP A 223 -13.35 -16.51 -8.06
N VAL A 224 -12.86 -16.34 -6.84
CA VAL A 224 -13.41 -16.95 -5.60
C VAL A 224 -14.65 -16.21 -5.10
N ILE A 225 -14.65 -14.88 -5.16
CA ILE A 225 -15.65 -14.03 -4.53
C ILE A 225 -17.09 -14.38 -4.96
N PRO A 226 -17.43 -14.44 -6.26
CA PRO A 226 -18.80 -14.77 -6.68
C PRO A 226 -19.25 -16.17 -6.24
N LEU A 227 -18.34 -17.14 -6.21
CA LEU A 227 -18.65 -18.53 -5.88
C LEU A 227 -18.92 -18.74 -4.38
N VAL A 228 -18.16 -18.07 -3.51
CA VAL A 228 -18.41 -18.10 -2.06
C VAL A 228 -19.69 -17.32 -1.74
N THR A 229 -19.90 -16.19 -2.43
CA THR A 229 -21.11 -15.36 -2.23
C THR A 229 -22.37 -16.13 -2.63
N SER A 230 -22.36 -16.87 -3.75
CA SER A 230 -23.50 -17.70 -4.16
C SER A 230 -23.69 -18.95 -3.30
N GLY A 231 -22.65 -19.42 -2.62
CA GLY A 231 -22.63 -20.68 -1.88
C GLY A 231 -22.30 -21.89 -2.74
N ASP A 232 -21.89 -21.71 -4.00
CA ASP A 232 -21.37 -22.81 -4.84
C ASP A 232 -20.11 -23.41 -4.23
N ILE A 233 -19.30 -22.57 -3.58
CA ILE A 233 -18.12 -22.91 -2.78
C ILE A 233 -18.34 -22.37 -1.37
N ALA A 234 -17.92 -23.14 -0.37
CA ALA A 234 -18.11 -22.78 1.03
C ALA A 234 -17.02 -21.81 1.53
N ALA A 235 -15.77 -21.99 1.08
CA ALA A 235 -14.66 -21.13 1.47
C ALA A 235 -13.56 -21.09 0.40
N GLY A 236 -12.80 -20.00 0.40
CA GLY A 236 -11.66 -19.83 -0.49
C GLY A 236 -10.54 -19.02 0.13
N HIS A 237 -9.32 -19.42 -0.16
CA HIS A 237 -8.10 -18.67 0.16
C HIS A 237 -8.04 -17.42 -0.71
N TYR A 238 -8.03 -16.20 -0.09
CA TYR A 238 -8.10 -14.96 -0.85
C TYR A 238 -7.60 -13.72 -0.10
N TYR A 239 -7.39 -12.64 -0.84
CA TYR A 239 -6.90 -11.33 -0.36
C TYR A 239 -7.99 -10.57 0.40
N VAL A 240 -7.67 -10.06 1.60
CA VAL A 240 -8.63 -9.36 2.47
C VAL A 240 -9.25 -8.12 1.80
N GLY A 241 -8.45 -7.26 1.18
CA GLY A 241 -8.94 -6.02 0.58
C GLY A 241 -9.93 -6.27 -0.55
N ALA A 242 -9.63 -7.24 -1.44
CA ALA A 242 -10.52 -7.61 -2.53
C ALA A 242 -11.88 -8.13 -2.03
N VAL A 243 -11.87 -8.91 -0.92
CA VAL A 243 -13.10 -9.44 -0.32
C VAL A 243 -13.90 -8.34 0.35
N LEU A 244 -13.28 -7.59 1.25
CA LEU A 244 -14.00 -6.62 2.09
C LEU A 244 -14.51 -5.43 1.27
N ASN A 245 -13.83 -5.07 0.18
CA ASN A 245 -14.28 -4.02 -0.74
C ASN A 245 -15.64 -4.33 -1.40
N VAL A 246 -15.96 -5.61 -1.59
CA VAL A 246 -17.22 -6.06 -2.22
C VAL A 246 -18.17 -6.74 -1.25
N LEU A 247 -17.79 -6.88 0.03
CA LEU A 247 -18.58 -7.57 1.04
C LEU A 247 -19.84 -6.78 1.40
N GLN A 248 -20.98 -7.16 0.82
CA GLN A 248 -22.28 -6.51 1.05
C GLN A 248 -23.17 -7.25 2.06
N ASP A 249 -22.78 -8.47 2.47
CA ASP A 249 -23.58 -9.33 3.37
C ASP A 249 -22.71 -9.87 4.52
N PRO A 250 -22.31 -9.02 5.48
CA PRO A 250 -21.45 -9.43 6.59
C PRO A 250 -22.13 -10.41 7.58
N GLU A 251 -23.45 -10.53 7.53
CA GLU A 251 -24.17 -11.52 8.34
C GLU A 251 -23.94 -12.94 7.85
N ASN A 252 -23.91 -13.13 6.53
CA ASN A 252 -23.80 -14.44 5.90
C ASN A 252 -22.39 -14.75 5.34
N LEU A 253 -21.53 -13.74 5.22
CA LEU A 253 -20.20 -13.89 4.68
C LEU A 253 -19.17 -13.45 5.73
N GLY A 254 -18.02 -14.09 5.74
CA GLY A 254 -16.93 -13.81 6.67
C GLY A 254 -15.57 -13.90 6.03
N TYR A 255 -14.65 -13.17 6.63
CA TYR A 255 -13.23 -13.28 6.34
C TYR A 255 -12.47 -13.51 7.64
N VAL A 256 -11.48 -14.39 7.61
CA VAL A 256 -10.65 -14.70 8.78
C VAL A 256 -9.17 -14.77 8.40
N ILE A 257 -8.33 -14.24 9.28
CA ILE A 257 -6.89 -14.51 9.30
C ILE A 257 -6.72 -15.78 10.16
N PRO A 258 -6.24 -16.88 9.58
CA PRO A 258 -6.15 -18.16 10.31
C PRO A 258 -5.24 -18.12 11.53
N ALA A 259 -5.57 -18.90 12.55
CA ALA A 259 -4.88 -18.90 13.84
C ALA A 259 -3.41 -19.34 13.75
N GLU A 260 -3.07 -20.21 12.79
CA GLU A 260 -1.70 -20.66 12.52
C GLU A 260 -0.83 -19.54 11.94
N GLY A 261 -1.46 -18.57 11.28
CA GLY A 261 -0.84 -17.47 10.55
C GLY A 261 -1.28 -17.44 9.09
N ALA A 262 -0.84 -16.42 8.39
CA ALA A 262 -1.15 -16.20 6.99
C ALA A 262 0.00 -15.48 6.28
N THR A 263 -0.02 -15.46 4.97
CA THR A 263 0.78 -14.53 4.18
C THR A 263 0.17 -13.14 4.27
N MET A 264 0.99 -12.14 4.02
CA MET A 264 0.56 -10.76 3.87
C MET A 264 1.21 -10.14 2.64
N TYR A 265 0.51 -9.21 2.05
CA TYR A 265 1.06 -8.33 1.03
C TYR A 265 1.24 -6.92 1.59
N GLN A 266 2.18 -6.22 1.04
CA GLN A 266 2.35 -4.78 1.19
C GLN A 266 2.93 -4.26 -0.12
N GLU A 267 2.41 -3.14 -0.57
CA GLU A 267 2.94 -2.38 -1.69
C GLU A 267 3.54 -1.09 -1.18
N ASP A 268 4.56 -0.65 -1.89
CA ASP A 268 5.25 0.61 -1.65
C ASP A 268 5.06 1.53 -2.86
N ILE A 269 5.01 2.85 -2.66
CA ILE A 269 5.08 3.83 -3.75
C ILE A 269 6.53 4.13 -4.03
N CYS A 270 6.99 3.79 -5.24
CA CYS A 270 8.37 3.95 -5.65
C CYS A 270 8.49 4.89 -6.84
N MET A 271 9.55 5.72 -6.86
CA MET A 271 9.86 6.59 -7.99
C MET A 271 10.76 5.87 -8.97
N LEU A 272 10.35 5.82 -10.24
CA LEU A 272 11.14 5.20 -11.29
C LEU A 272 12.42 6.01 -11.59
N ALA A 273 13.51 5.33 -11.91
CA ALA A 273 14.76 5.97 -12.32
C ALA A 273 14.59 6.85 -13.57
N SER A 274 13.62 6.53 -14.42
CA SER A 274 13.27 7.26 -15.63
C SER A 274 12.19 8.31 -15.46
N ALA A 275 11.72 8.58 -14.21
CA ALA A 275 10.62 9.50 -13.93
C ALA A 275 10.87 10.89 -14.53
N PRO A 276 10.01 11.39 -15.44
CA PRO A 276 10.17 12.70 -16.04
C PRO A 276 9.71 13.84 -15.12
N ASN A 277 8.81 13.58 -14.15
CA ASN A 277 8.17 14.61 -13.33
C ASN A 277 8.50 14.43 -11.84
N VAL A 278 9.79 14.41 -11.50
CA VAL A 278 10.33 14.09 -10.17
C VAL A 278 9.69 14.91 -9.04
N GLU A 279 9.54 16.22 -9.22
CA GLU A 279 8.99 17.10 -8.17
C GLU A 279 7.50 16.82 -7.93
N ASN A 280 6.72 16.56 -8.98
CA ASN A 280 5.31 16.21 -8.87
C ASN A 280 5.14 14.80 -8.24
N ALA A 281 6.05 13.87 -8.55
CA ALA A 281 6.09 12.55 -7.93
C ALA A 281 6.32 12.65 -6.41
N LYS A 282 7.31 13.42 -5.96
CA LYS A 282 7.55 13.69 -4.53
C LYS A 282 6.38 14.36 -3.85
N LEU A 283 5.79 15.36 -4.52
CA LEU A 283 4.62 16.07 -4.01
C LEU A 283 3.43 15.14 -3.82
N PHE A 284 3.23 14.18 -4.75
CA PHE A 284 2.19 13.17 -4.64
C PHE A 284 2.46 12.20 -3.48
N MET A 285 3.69 11.72 -3.30
CA MET A 285 4.06 10.90 -2.14
C MET A 285 3.76 11.62 -0.83
N GLN A 286 4.15 12.89 -0.72
CA GLN A 286 3.86 13.72 0.44
C GLN A 286 2.35 13.92 0.66
N PHE A 287 1.58 14.11 -0.41
CA PHE A 287 0.11 14.22 -0.34
C PHE A 287 -0.51 12.92 0.18
N MET A 288 -0.01 11.76 -0.25
CA MET A 288 -0.50 10.45 0.22
C MET A 288 -0.11 10.15 1.68
N MET A 289 0.96 10.75 2.22
CA MET A 289 1.34 10.63 3.64
C MET A 289 0.48 11.47 4.59
N ARG A 290 -0.36 12.37 4.09
CA ARG A 290 -1.32 13.10 4.95
C ARG A 290 -2.29 12.11 5.60
N PRO A 291 -2.57 12.23 6.90
CA PRO A 291 -3.51 11.32 7.57
C PRO A 291 -4.87 11.21 6.89
N GLU A 292 -5.41 12.33 6.40
CA GLU A 292 -6.71 12.39 5.72
C GLU A 292 -6.68 11.63 4.37
N SER A 293 -5.59 11.78 3.61
CA SER A 293 -5.41 11.05 2.34
C SER A 293 -5.26 9.55 2.59
N ALA A 294 -4.43 9.19 3.56
CA ALA A 294 -4.21 7.79 3.94
C ALA A 294 -5.49 7.12 4.46
N ALA A 295 -6.29 7.83 5.28
CA ALA A 295 -7.56 7.32 5.79
C ALA A 295 -8.58 7.10 4.66
N LYS A 296 -8.78 8.08 3.78
CA LYS A 296 -9.68 7.95 2.62
C LYS A 296 -9.25 6.81 1.68
N ASN A 297 -7.95 6.64 1.51
CA ASN A 297 -7.44 5.55 0.70
C ASN A 297 -7.68 4.19 1.35
N ALA A 298 -7.39 4.04 2.64
CA ALA A 298 -7.64 2.81 3.38
C ALA A 298 -9.14 2.46 3.43
N GLU A 299 -10.02 3.45 3.56
CA GLU A 299 -11.46 3.27 3.49
C GLU A 299 -11.90 2.72 2.12
N ARG A 300 -11.37 3.27 1.03
CA ARG A 300 -11.69 2.82 -0.33
C ARG A 300 -11.16 1.41 -0.61
N LEU A 301 -9.94 1.11 -0.15
CA LEU A 301 -9.27 -0.17 -0.40
C LEU A 301 -9.71 -1.27 0.57
N THR A 302 -10.27 -0.91 1.74
CA THR A 302 -10.55 -1.84 2.84
C THR A 302 -9.33 -2.66 3.27
N ASN A 303 -8.16 -2.04 3.16
CA ASN A 303 -6.85 -2.58 3.53
C ASN A 303 -6.30 -1.95 4.81
N GLY A 304 -5.30 -2.58 5.40
CA GLY A 304 -4.51 -1.97 6.46
C GLY A 304 -3.76 -0.73 5.95
N THR A 305 -3.80 0.35 6.73
CA THR A 305 -3.00 1.54 6.47
C THR A 305 -1.63 1.42 7.15
N VAL A 306 -0.63 1.98 6.52
CA VAL A 306 0.72 2.15 7.08
C VAL A 306 0.86 3.47 7.84
N ASN A 307 -0.13 4.35 7.76
CA ASN A 307 -0.14 5.66 8.41
C ASN A 307 -0.85 5.57 9.75
N THR A 308 -0.11 5.69 10.84
CA THR A 308 -0.62 5.53 12.21
C THR A 308 -1.62 6.62 12.59
N ALA A 309 -1.42 7.85 12.12
CA ALA A 309 -2.33 8.96 12.37
C ALA A 309 -3.65 8.85 11.60
N ALA A 310 -3.68 8.07 10.52
CA ALA A 310 -4.89 7.80 9.75
C ALA A 310 -5.85 6.84 10.47
N LEU A 311 -5.37 6.01 11.39
CA LEU A 311 -6.19 5.02 12.10
C LEU A 311 -7.34 5.68 12.85
N ASP A 312 -7.10 6.82 13.50
CA ASP A 312 -8.11 7.56 14.27
C ASP A 312 -9.17 8.23 13.37
N LEU A 313 -8.87 8.40 12.09
CA LEU A 313 -9.78 8.98 11.09
C LEU A 313 -10.64 7.93 10.38
N LEU A 314 -10.31 6.64 10.54
CA LEU A 314 -11.09 5.57 9.92
C LEU A 314 -12.47 5.43 10.56
N PRO A 315 -13.50 5.09 9.78
CA PRO A 315 -14.78 4.66 10.31
C PRO A 315 -14.62 3.50 11.29
N GLU A 316 -15.45 3.47 12.34
CA GLU A 316 -15.35 2.47 13.42
C GLU A 316 -15.39 1.02 12.91
N ASN A 317 -16.24 0.74 11.94
CA ASN A 317 -16.38 -0.59 11.33
C ASN A 317 -15.11 -1.08 10.59
N LEU A 318 -14.26 -0.17 10.13
CA LEU A 318 -12.95 -0.52 9.54
C LEU A 318 -11.87 -0.55 10.61
N ARG A 319 -11.86 0.43 11.51
CA ARG A 319 -10.87 0.53 12.59
C ARG A 319 -10.92 -0.69 13.52
N SER A 320 -12.11 -1.14 13.89
CA SER A 320 -12.31 -2.29 14.78
C SER A 320 -12.38 -3.64 14.06
N ASN A 321 -12.27 -3.67 12.73
CA ASN A 321 -12.32 -4.93 11.97
C ASN A 321 -11.01 -5.73 12.13
N PRO A 322 -11.04 -6.92 12.77
CA PRO A 322 -9.83 -7.70 13.03
C PRO A 322 -9.20 -8.30 11.75
N SER A 323 -9.91 -8.28 10.63
CA SER A 323 -9.37 -8.72 9.33
C SER A 323 -8.52 -7.62 8.67
N ILE A 324 -8.77 -6.34 9.01
CA ILE A 324 -8.02 -5.17 8.52
C ILE A 324 -6.96 -4.76 9.53
N ASN A 325 -7.35 -4.67 10.81
CA ASN A 325 -6.52 -4.26 11.93
C ASN A 325 -6.45 -5.41 12.96
N PRO A 326 -5.75 -6.51 12.65
CA PRO A 326 -5.66 -7.65 13.54
C PRO A 326 -4.95 -7.29 14.84
N PRO A 327 -5.31 -7.96 15.97
CA PRO A 327 -4.57 -7.85 17.22
C PRO A 327 -3.08 -8.17 17.01
N ALA A 328 -2.23 -7.61 17.88
CA ALA A 328 -0.77 -7.70 17.75
C ALA A 328 -0.26 -9.16 17.66
N GLU A 329 -0.87 -10.08 18.43
CA GLU A 329 -0.54 -11.50 18.42
C GLU A 329 -0.89 -12.21 17.09
N VAL A 330 -1.93 -11.75 16.39
CA VAL A 330 -2.27 -12.24 15.05
C VAL A 330 -1.33 -11.62 14.01
N ARG A 331 -1.12 -10.30 14.10
CA ARG A 331 -0.21 -9.58 13.20
C ARG A 331 1.22 -10.15 13.24
N ALA A 332 1.69 -10.58 14.42
CA ALA A 332 3.01 -11.19 14.59
C ALA A 332 3.20 -12.52 13.85
N LYS A 333 2.10 -13.19 13.43
CA LYS A 333 2.14 -14.43 12.67
C LYS A 333 2.00 -14.22 11.16
N LEU A 334 1.80 -12.97 10.71
CA LEU A 334 1.76 -12.66 9.29
C LEU A 334 3.17 -12.63 8.71
N GLN A 335 3.34 -13.26 7.55
CA GLN A 335 4.62 -13.36 6.87
C GLN A 335 4.55 -12.72 5.49
N ILE A 336 5.47 -11.79 5.20
CA ILE A 336 5.59 -11.15 3.90
C ILE A 336 6.58 -11.91 3.02
N PHE A 337 6.36 -11.88 1.70
CA PHE A 337 7.30 -12.48 0.76
C PHE A 337 8.55 -11.61 0.58
N GLU A 338 9.68 -12.30 0.54
CA GLU A 338 10.99 -11.77 0.18
C GLU A 338 11.38 -12.21 -1.23
N ASP A 339 12.35 -11.50 -1.83
CA ASP A 339 13.00 -11.98 -3.04
C ASP A 339 13.78 -13.27 -2.76
N LEU A 340 13.39 -14.35 -3.41
CA LEU A 340 14.07 -15.65 -3.30
C LEU A 340 15.20 -15.82 -4.32
N GLY A 341 15.34 -14.90 -5.27
CA GLY A 341 16.32 -14.98 -6.33
C GLY A 341 16.29 -16.34 -7.04
N LYS A 342 17.45 -16.98 -7.16
CA LYS A 342 17.56 -18.32 -7.81
C LYS A 342 16.77 -19.43 -7.11
N ASP A 343 16.45 -19.27 -5.83
CA ASP A 343 15.79 -20.33 -5.05
C ASP A 343 14.27 -20.37 -5.30
N LEU A 344 13.70 -19.35 -5.98
CA LEU A 344 12.33 -19.38 -6.47
C LEU A 344 12.05 -20.63 -7.35
N ARG A 345 13.05 -21.14 -8.04
CA ARG A 345 12.97 -22.39 -8.82
C ARG A 345 12.54 -23.61 -8.00
N LEU A 346 12.80 -23.62 -6.68
CA LEU A 346 12.38 -24.71 -5.81
C LEU A 346 10.86 -24.71 -5.66
N TYR A 347 10.30 -23.52 -5.48
CA TYR A 347 8.85 -23.30 -5.39
C TYR A 347 8.15 -23.62 -6.72
N THR A 348 8.69 -23.15 -7.85
CA THR A 348 8.15 -23.44 -9.18
C THR A 348 8.05 -24.94 -9.43
N LYS A 349 9.13 -25.69 -9.13
CA LYS A 349 9.13 -27.14 -9.29
C LYS A 349 8.13 -27.86 -8.38
N ALA A 350 7.99 -27.39 -7.13
CA ALA A 350 7.01 -27.94 -6.19
C ALA A 350 5.59 -27.67 -6.68
N TRP A 351 5.33 -26.45 -7.14
CA TRP A 351 4.05 -26.03 -7.69
C TRP A 351 3.64 -26.83 -8.93
N ASP A 352 4.58 -27.01 -9.87
CA ASP A 352 4.35 -27.83 -11.07
C ASP A 352 3.92 -29.26 -10.71
N ARG A 353 4.55 -29.88 -9.69
CA ARG A 353 4.18 -31.23 -9.21
C ARG A 353 2.81 -31.23 -8.54
N ILE A 354 2.48 -30.23 -7.73
CA ILE A 354 1.14 -30.10 -7.11
C ILE A 354 0.05 -30.02 -8.18
N LYS A 355 0.27 -29.25 -9.24
CA LYS A 355 -0.73 -29.04 -10.30
C LYS A 355 -0.86 -30.23 -11.27
N THR A 356 0.08 -31.15 -11.27
CA THR A 356 0.05 -32.35 -12.14
C THR A 356 -0.40 -33.63 -11.46
N ASN A 357 -0.58 -33.61 -10.13
CA ASN A 357 -1.17 -34.70 -9.34
C ASN A 357 -2.70 -34.56 -9.31
#